data_f79d1236d8c6bdb5fdd1955578435ec8
#
_entry.id   f79d1236d8c6bdb5fdd1955578435ec8
#
_cell.length_a   1.000
_cell.length_b   1.000
_cell.length_c   1.000
_cell.angle_alpha   90.00
_cell.angle_beta   90.00
_cell.angle_gamma   90.00
#
_symmetry.space_group_name_H-M   'P 1'
#
loop_
_entity.id
_entity.type
_entity.pdbx_description
1 polymer ?
#
loop_
_entity_poly.entity_id
_entity_poly.type
_entity_poly.pdbx_seq_one_letter_code
_entity_poly.pdbx_strand_id
1 'polypeptide(L)'
;MRRARVRVRGRVQGVFFRAETRARAESLGVAGWVRNTGDGSVEAVLEGPDEHVESLLAWCRRGPTGAQVDDVETAEEEPAGEIGFRVR
;
A
#
# COMPACT_ATOMS: atom_id res chain seq x y z
N MET A 1 -13.41 10.09 -4.73
CA MET A 1 -12.50 9.62 -3.67
C MET A 1 -12.62 8.10 -3.56
N ARG A 2 -11.52 7.41 -3.52
CA ARG A 2 -11.47 5.96 -3.50
C ARG A 2 -10.68 5.49 -2.28
N ARG A 3 -11.12 4.40 -1.65
CA ARG A 3 -10.37 3.74 -0.57
C ARG A 3 -10.24 2.26 -0.92
N ALA A 4 -9.02 1.76 -0.91
CA ALA A 4 -8.74 0.35 -1.19
C ALA A 4 -7.87 -0.22 -0.08
N ARG A 5 -8.19 -1.43 0.33
CA ARG A 5 -7.34 -2.21 1.21
C ARG A 5 -6.57 -3.19 0.35
N VAL A 6 -5.27 -3.31 0.59
CA VAL A 6 -4.41 -4.19 -0.19
C VAL A 6 -3.58 -5.05 0.75
N ARG A 7 -3.46 -6.33 0.42
CA ARG A 7 -2.57 -7.25 1.12
C ARG A 7 -1.60 -7.85 0.10
N VAL A 8 -0.32 -7.71 0.38
CA VAL A 8 0.75 -8.15 -0.51
C VAL A 8 1.48 -9.30 0.16
N ARG A 9 1.56 -10.44 -0.53
CA ARG A 9 2.24 -11.64 -0.04
C ARG A 9 3.46 -11.94 -0.85
N GLY A 10 4.45 -12.58 -0.21
CA GLY A 10 5.71 -12.94 -0.83
C GLY A 10 6.86 -12.55 0.08
N ARG A 11 8.03 -12.27 -0.50
CA ARG A 11 9.15 -11.73 0.23
C ARG A 11 9.03 -10.21 0.23
N VAL A 12 8.25 -9.70 1.19
CA VAL A 12 7.85 -8.29 1.21
C VAL A 12 8.20 -7.58 2.51
N GLN A 13 8.60 -8.31 3.55
CA GLN A 13 9.07 -7.71 4.79
C GLN A 13 10.60 -7.65 4.78
N GLY A 14 11.16 -6.59 5.41
CA GLY A 14 12.61 -6.43 5.49
C GLY A 14 13.27 -5.95 4.21
N VAL A 15 12.50 -5.40 3.25
CA VAL A 15 12.99 -4.93 1.96
C VAL A 15 12.54 -3.50 1.68
N PHE A 16 12.31 -2.73 2.73
CA PHE A 16 11.88 -1.33 2.66
C PHE A 16 10.50 -1.12 2.02
N PHE A 17 9.67 -2.16 1.97
CA PHE A 17 8.37 -2.07 1.34
C PHE A 17 7.52 -0.96 1.97
N ARG A 18 7.46 -0.92 3.31
CA ARG A 18 6.67 0.09 4.02
C ARG A 18 7.19 1.50 3.78
N ALA A 19 8.51 1.69 3.83
CA ALA A 19 9.11 3.01 3.66
C ALA A 19 8.87 3.54 2.24
N GLU A 20 9.00 2.70 1.22
CA GLU A 20 8.76 3.11 -0.15
C GLU A 20 7.30 3.33 -0.45
N THR A 21 6.42 2.52 0.14
CA THR A 21 4.97 2.75 0.01
C THR A 21 4.61 4.14 0.53
N ARG A 22 5.14 4.50 1.69
CA ARG A 22 4.89 5.83 2.27
C ARG A 22 5.41 6.94 1.38
N ALA A 23 6.64 6.80 0.87
CA ALA A 23 7.23 7.83 0.01
C ALA A 23 6.39 8.04 -1.25
N ARG A 24 5.94 6.95 -1.86
CA ARG A 24 5.11 7.03 -3.07
C ARG A 24 3.72 7.59 -2.76
N ALA A 25 3.14 7.20 -1.64
CA ALA A 25 1.83 7.72 -1.22
C ALA A 25 1.92 9.23 -1.02
N GLU A 26 2.95 9.71 -0.34
CA GLU A 26 3.14 11.14 -0.12
C GLU A 26 3.34 11.89 -1.43
N SER A 27 4.10 11.31 -2.35
CA SER A 27 4.32 11.91 -3.66
C SER A 27 3.02 12.00 -4.48
N LEU A 28 2.15 11.02 -4.36
CA LEU A 28 0.88 10.96 -5.09
C LEU A 28 -0.28 11.65 -4.37
N GLY A 29 -0.07 12.10 -3.13
CA GLY A 29 -1.17 12.67 -2.35
C GLY A 29 -2.18 11.63 -1.89
N VAL A 30 -1.74 10.39 -1.71
CA VAL A 30 -2.58 9.30 -1.20
C VAL A 30 -2.44 9.23 0.31
N ALA A 31 -3.55 9.17 1.02
CA ALA A 31 -3.58 9.03 2.47
C ALA A 31 -3.79 7.56 2.86
N GLY A 32 -3.53 7.22 4.11
CA GLY A 32 -3.76 5.88 4.63
C GLY A 32 -2.62 5.40 5.52
N TRP A 33 -2.32 4.11 5.40
CA TRP A 33 -1.27 3.51 6.22
C TRP A 33 -0.79 2.20 5.59
N VAL A 34 0.37 1.73 6.06
CA VAL A 34 0.96 0.46 5.67
C VAL A 34 1.58 -0.20 6.89
N ARG A 35 1.47 -1.51 7.00
CA ARG A 35 2.04 -2.28 8.12
C ARG A 35 2.47 -3.66 7.67
N ASN A 36 3.42 -4.24 8.40
CA ASN A 36 3.71 -5.66 8.31
C ASN A 36 2.66 -6.42 9.12
N THR A 37 2.30 -7.59 8.66
CA THR A 37 1.38 -8.46 9.41
C THR A 37 2.14 -9.65 9.98
N GLY A 38 1.52 -10.37 10.92
CA GLY A 38 2.16 -11.49 11.59
C GLY A 38 2.40 -12.69 10.71
N ASP A 39 1.74 -12.77 9.55
CA ASP A 39 1.90 -13.90 8.61
C ASP A 39 2.96 -13.62 7.53
N GLY A 40 3.72 -12.55 7.67
CA GLY A 40 4.79 -12.20 6.72
C GLY A 40 4.34 -11.33 5.56
N SER A 41 3.07 -10.96 5.48
CA SER A 41 2.56 -10.09 4.42
C SER A 41 2.67 -8.62 4.81
N VAL A 42 2.38 -7.75 3.85
CA VAL A 42 2.23 -6.30 4.06
C VAL A 42 0.78 -5.96 3.78
N GLU A 43 0.17 -5.19 4.67
CA GLU A 43 -1.19 -4.70 4.49
C GLU A 43 -1.17 -3.19 4.45
N ALA A 44 -1.96 -2.61 3.55
CA ALA A 44 -2.07 -1.17 3.42
C ALA A 44 -3.52 -0.76 3.16
N VAL A 45 -3.82 0.47 3.54
CA VAL A 45 -5.06 1.14 3.16
C VAL A 45 -4.65 2.41 2.41
N LEU A 46 -5.24 2.60 1.23
CA LEU A 46 -4.92 3.70 0.34
C LEU A 46 -6.19 4.48 0.03
N GLU A 47 -6.18 5.78 0.29
CA GLU A 47 -7.34 6.62 0.07
C GLU A 47 -6.94 7.88 -0.66
N GLY A 48 -7.63 8.21 -1.75
CA GLY A 48 -7.32 9.39 -2.54
C GLY A 48 -8.04 9.36 -3.88
N PRO A 49 -7.63 10.22 -4.82
CA PRO A 49 -8.19 10.19 -6.18
C PRO A 49 -7.97 8.83 -6.83
N ASP A 50 -8.95 8.39 -7.61
CA ASP A 50 -8.92 7.06 -8.24
C ASP A 50 -7.61 6.77 -8.96
N GLU A 51 -7.14 7.70 -9.76
CA GLU A 51 -5.92 7.51 -10.56
C GLU A 51 -4.69 7.34 -9.69
N HIS A 52 -4.62 8.07 -8.59
CA HIS A 52 -3.48 8.01 -7.68
C HIS A 52 -3.47 6.71 -6.89
N VAL A 53 -4.64 6.28 -6.43
CA VAL A 53 -4.77 4.99 -5.74
C VAL A 53 -4.39 3.86 -6.69
N GLU A 54 -4.86 3.92 -7.94
CA GLU A 54 -4.54 2.90 -8.94
C GLU A 54 -3.05 2.83 -9.23
N SER A 55 -2.39 3.98 -9.33
CA SER A 55 -0.93 4.03 -9.54
C SER A 55 -0.19 3.35 -8.39
N LEU A 56 -0.62 3.61 -7.15
CA LEU A 56 0.03 3.02 -6.00
C LEU A 56 -0.24 1.52 -5.90
N LEU A 57 -1.44 1.09 -6.25
CA LEU A 57 -1.75 -0.35 -6.32
C LEU A 57 -0.89 -1.06 -7.36
N ALA A 58 -0.71 -0.44 -8.52
CA ALA A 58 0.14 -1.00 -9.57
C ALA A 58 1.57 -1.16 -9.09
N TRP A 59 2.09 -0.18 -8.35
CA TRP A 59 3.42 -0.29 -7.76
C TRP A 59 3.50 -1.40 -6.73
N CYS A 60 2.46 -1.56 -5.89
CA CYS A 60 2.44 -2.61 -4.88
C CYS A 60 2.55 -4.01 -5.50
N ARG A 61 2.05 -4.18 -6.72
CA ARG A 61 2.16 -5.46 -7.43
C ARG A 61 3.59 -5.81 -7.83
N ARG A 62 4.46 -4.81 -7.94
CA ARG A 62 5.87 -5.02 -8.20
C ARG A 62 6.71 -4.97 -6.94
N GLY A 63 6.39 -4.02 -6.06
CA GLY A 63 7.16 -3.74 -4.86
C GLY A 63 8.50 -3.07 -5.15
N PRO A 64 9.27 -2.78 -4.10
CA PRO A 64 10.59 -2.19 -4.26
C PRO A 64 11.59 -3.23 -4.77
N THR A 65 12.77 -2.74 -5.17
CA THR A 65 13.90 -3.60 -5.52
C THR A 65 14.22 -4.52 -4.34
N GLY A 66 14.37 -5.80 -4.61
CA GLY A 66 14.63 -6.80 -3.58
C GLY A 66 13.39 -7.48 -3.04
N ALA A 67 12.20 -6.94 -3.31
CA ALA A 67 10.97 -7.61 -2.95
C ALA A 67 10.61 -8.64 -4.01
N GLN A 68 9.91 -9.69 -3.57
CA GLN A 68 9.30 -10.66 -4.47
C GLN A 68 7.83 -10.73 -4.11
N VAL A 69 6.98 -10.23 -4.99
CA VAL A 69 5.54 -10.20 -4.79
C VAL A 69 4.94 -11.44 -5.45
N ASP A 70 4.35 -12.31 -4.64
CA ASP A 70 3.75 -13.55 -5.14
C ASP A 70 2.26 -13.41 -5.36
N ASP A 71 1.59 -12.58 -4.55
CA ASP A 71 0.14 -12.44 -4.62
C ASP A 71 -0.27 -11.09 -4.05
N VAL A 72 -1.31 -10.50 -4.63
CA VAL A 72 -1.89 -9.23 -4.16
C VAL A 72 -3.40 -9.37 -4.13
N GLU A 73 -3.98 -9.13 -2.96
CA GLU A 73 -5.43 -9.08 -2.78
C GLU A 73 -5.84 -7.64 -2.55
N THR A 74 -6.92 -7.22 -3.18
CA THR A 74 -7.47 -5.88 -2.98
C THR A 74 -8.94 -5.96 -2.65
N ALA A 75 -9.41 -5.01 -1.84
CA ALA A 75 -10.83 -4.86 -1.52
C ALA A 75 -11.16 -3.38 -1.48
N GLU A 76 -12.30 -3.02 -2.07
CA GLU A 76 -12.77 -1.64 -1.99
C GLU A 76 -13.44 -1.40 -0.64
N GLU A 77 -13.25 -0.20 -0.10
CA GLU A 77 -13.87 0.21 1.16
C GLU A 77 -14.48 1.60 0.99
N GLU A 78 -15.37 1.94 1.90
CA GLU A 78 -15.92 3.30 1.93
C GLU A 78 -14.82 4.28 2.38
N PRO A 79 -14.70 5.43 1.71
CA PRO A 79 -13.78 6.46 2.17
C PRO A 79 -14.06 6.86 3.62
N ALA A 80 -13.00 6.99 4.40
CA ALA A 80 -13.09 7.24 5.84
C ALA A 80 -12.49 8.59 6.25
N GLY A 81 -11.94 9.36 5.30
CA GLY A 81 -11.34 10.64 5.60
C GLY A 81 -9.94 10.53 6.18
N GLU A 82 -9.14 9.59 5.69
CA GLU A 82 -7.76 9.45 6.14
C GLU A 82 -6.98 10.74 5.89
N ILE A 83 -6.08 11.07 6.82
CA ILE A 83 -5.24 12.26 6.74
C ILE A 83 -3.78 11.81 6.83
N GLY A 84 -3.00 12.14 5.78
CA GLY A 84 -1.60 11.75 5.73
C GLY A 84 -1.41 10.26 5.52
N PHE A 85 -0.15 9.84 5.44
CA PHE A 85 0.17 8.43 5.27
C PHE A 85 1.10 7.99 6.40
N ARG A 86 0.75 6.90 7.06
CA ARG A 86 1.50 6.41 8.23
C ARG A 86 2.08 5.03 7.97
N VAL A 87 3.26 4.79 8.51
CA VAL A 87 3.82 3.46 8.65
C VAL A 87 3.48 2.97 10.05
N ARG A 88 2.81 1.85 10.13
CA ARG A 88 2.33 1.29 11.40
C ARG A 88 3.14 0.07 11.81
#